data_44a8b53f595fa89301364fdc0b0edd82
#
_entry.id   44a8b53f595fa89301364fdc0b0edd82
#
_cell.length_a   1.000
_cell.length_b   1.000
_cell.length_c   1.000
_cell.angle_alpha   90.00
_cell.angle_beta   90.00
_cell.angle_gamma   90.00
#
_symmetry.space_group_name_H-M   'P 1'
#
loop_
_entity.id
_entity.type
_entity.pdbx_description
1 polymer ?
#
loop_
_entity_poly.entity_id
_entity_poly.type
_entity_poly.pdbx_seq_one_letter_code
_entity_poly.pdbx_strand_id
1 'polypeptide(L)'
;MAVPIGLFLIGDAALLALGGAGIPLARRPAGTRMIYAGTLVVSLAMLGGGALHLLRDSAPIAATLPLGLPWIGACFRVDALSAFFLAVINLGAACASLYGMGYGSHEREPQRVLPFFPAFLAGMNLVLLADDGFTFLLSWEFMSLTSWALVMAHHRARDNARAGFVYLVMASFGTLALLLAFGLLAGPDGGYAFATMRAHDLSPAIAGLVLGLVLLGAGS
;
A
#
# COMPACT_ATOMS: atom_id res chain seq x y z
N MET A 1 6.67 0.99 -26.37
CA MET A 1 7.51 0.61 -25.24
C MET A 1 6.59 0.34 -24.06
N ALA A 2 6.71 -0.84 -23.43
CA ALA A 2 5.99 -1.14 -22.20
C ALA A 2 6.47 -0.21 -21.05
N VAL A 3 5.57 0.14 -20.12
CA VAL A 3 5.95 0.92 -18.93
C VAL A 3 6.78 0.00 -18.03
N PRO A 4 8.04 0.30 -17.72
CA PRO A 4 8.85 -0.59 -16.89
C PRO A 4 8.30 -0.61 -15.46
N ILE A 5 8.29 -1.79 -14.81
CA ILE A 5 7.88 -1.94 -13.40
C ILE A 5 8.73 -1.04 -12.47
N GLY A 6 9.96 -0.75 -12.89
CA GLY A 6 10.87 0.16 -12.19
C GLY A 6 10.27 1.56 -11.96
N LEU A 7 9.38 2.05 -12.83
CA LEU A 7 8.70 3.33 -12.60
C LEU A 7 7.89 3.31 -11.31
N PHE A 8 7.14 2.24 -11.07
CA PHE A 8 6.29 2.10 -9.88
C PHE A 8 7.13 1.88 -8.63
N LEU A 9 8.14 1.00 -8.69
CA LEU A 9 9.04 0.75 -7.55
C LEU A 9 9.87 1.98 -7.16
N ILE A 10 10.36 2.75 -8.15
CA ILE A 10 11.05 4.02 -7.90
C ILE A 10 10.07 5.06 -7.35
N GLY A 11 8.83 5.10 -7.86
CA GLY A 11 7.78 5.95 -7.33
C GLY A 11 7.49 5.67 -5.86
N ASP A 12 7.37 4.39 -5.48
CA ASP A 12 7.16 4.00 -4.08
C ASP A 12 8.37 4.34 -3.21
N ALA A 13 9.59 4.09 -3.69
CA ALA A 13 10.80 4.51 -3.00
C ALA A 13 10.86 6.04 -2.80
N ALA A 14 10.42 6.82 -3.80
CA ALA A 14 10.34 8.27 -3.69
C ALA A 14 9.28 8.71 -2.68
N LEU A 15 8.10 8.06 -2.62
CA LEU A 15 7.09 8.32 -1.60
C LEU A 15 7.61 8.01 -0.19
N LEU A 16 8.32 6.88 0.00
CA LEU A 16 8.95 6.54 1.27
C LEU A 16 10.03 7.55 1.67
N ALA A 17 10.83 8.00 0.71
CA ALA A 17 11.84 9.05 0.94
C ALA A 17 11.18 10.38 1.32
N LEU A 18 10.06 10.76 0.69
CA LEU A 18 9.27 11.93 1.07
C LEU A 18 8.69 11.79 2.48
N GLY A 19 8.24 10.59 2.86
CA GLY A 19 7.80 10.28 4.22
C GLY A 19 8.94 10.51 5.23
N GLY A 20 10.11 9.95 4.97
CA GLY A 20 11.31 10.19 5.79
C GLY A 20 11.71 11.66 5.87
N ALA A 21 11.70 12.37 4.74
CA ALA A 21 11.96 13.80 4.67
C ALA A 21 10.89 14.63 5.39
N GLY A 22 9.67 14.12 5.52
CA GLY A 22 8.59 14.75 6.28
C GLY A 22 8.96 14.99 7.75
N ILE A 23 9.80 14.15 8.35
CA ILE A 23 10.23 14.28 9.75
C ILE A 23 10.98 15.61 10.00
N PRO A 24 12.12 15.89 9.33
CA PRO A 24 12.83 17.15 9.53
C PRO A 24 12.12 18.35 8.87
N LEU A 25 11.40 18.16 7.76
CA LEU A 25 10.76 19.24 7.04
C LEU A 25 9.49 19.73 7.71
N ALA A 26 8.82 18.94 8.55
CA ALA A 26 7.65 19.36 9.33
C ALA A 26 7.93 20.57 10.24
N ARG A 27 9.19 20.81 10.59
CA ARG A 27 9.62 21.96 11.40
C ARG A 27 9.90 23.22 10.58
N ARG A 28 9.83 23.15 9.25
CA ARG A 28 10.15 24.27 8.35
C ARG A 28 8.86 24.85 7.77
N PRO A 29 8.74 26.21 7.63
CA PRO A 29 7.52 26.85 7.10
C PRO A 29 7.13 26.35 5.70
N ALA A 30 8.12 26.05 4.84
CA ALA A 30 7.89 25.53 3.49
C ALA A 30 7.72 24.00 3.43
N GLY A 31 7.97 23.27 4.54
CA GLY A 31 8.05 21.81 4.55
C GLY A 31 6.75 21.14 4.11
N THR A 32 5.63 21.61 4.60
CA THR A 32 4.30 21.12 4.22
C THR A 32 4.10 21.18 2.71
N ARG A 33 4.34 22.34 2.12
CA ARG A 33 4.19 22.54 0.68
C ARG A 33 5.15 21.66 -0.12
N MET A 34 6.40 21.50 0.35
CA MET A 34 7.41 20.66 -0.32
C MET A 34 7.01 19.19 -0.33
N ILE A 35 6.56 18.65 0.79
CA ILE A 35 6.13 17.24 0.88
C ILE A 35 4.91 17.00 0.00
N TYR A 36 3.86 17.82 0.10
CA TYR A 36 2.68 17.64 -0.74
C TYR A 36 2.97 17.85 -2.23
N ALA A 37 3.80 18.83 -2.60
CA ALA A 37 4.21 19.03 -4.00
C ALA A 37 5.02 17.84 -4.53
N GLY A 38 5.96 17.31 -3.76
CA GLY A 38 6.72 16.12 -4.12
C GLY A 38 5.81 14.90 -4.29
N THR A 39 4.89 14.68 -3.34
CA THR A 39 3.89 13.60 -3.42
C THR A 39 2.99 13.75 -4.64
N LEU A 40 2.54 14.98 -4.96
CA LEU A 40 1.76 15.27 -6.16
C LEU A 40 2.50 14.86 -7.43
N VAL A 41 3.78 15.24 -7.57
CA VAL A 41 4.60 14.91 -8.75
C VAL A 41 4.75 13.40 -8.91
N VAL A 42 5.08 12.69 -7.83
CA VAL A 42 5.22 11.23 -7.85
C VAL A 42 3.89 10.56 -8.20
N SER A 43 2.79 10.97 -7.56
CA SER A 43 1.45 10.42 -7.83
C SER A 43 1.02 10.66 -9.28
N LEU A 44 1.27 11.83 -9.86
CA LEU A 44 0.98 12.10 -11.28
C LEU A 44 1.82 11.22 -12.22
N ALA A 45 3.09 10.96 -11.89
CA ALA A 45 3.94 10.07 -12.67
C ALA A 45 3.43 8.61 -12.62
N MET A 46 3.03 8.12 -11.44
CA MET A 46 2.48 6.78 -11.24
C MET A 46 1.10 6.64 -11.89
N LEU A 47 0.23 7.65 -11.79
CA LEU A 47 -1.04 7.74 -12.50
C LEU A 47 -0.82 7.62 -14.02
N GLY A 48 0.11 8.41 -14.56
CA GLY A 48 0.46 8.37 -15.98
C GLY A 48 1.00 7.02 -16.41
N GLY A 49 1.83 6.39 -15.58
CA GLY A 49 2.34 5.03 -15.80
C GLY A 49 1.24 3.98 -15.84
N GLY A 50 0.32 3.98 -14.85
CA GLY A 50 -0.82 3.06 -14.79
C GLY A 50 -1.76 3.23 -15.99
N ALA A 51 -2.15 4.47 -16.28
CA ALA A 51 -3.00 4.79 -17.42
C ALA A 51 -2.35 4.36 -18.75
N LEU A 52 -1.06 4.60 -18.91
CA LEU A 52 -0.33 4.21 -20.13
C LEU A 52 -0.23 2.69 -20.29
N HIS A 53 -0.05 1.95 -19.18
CA HIS A 53 -0.05 0.49 -19.17
C HIS A 53 -1.40 -0.06 -19.66
N LEU A 54 -2.51 0.51 -19.17
CA LEU A 54 -3.87 0.14 -19.59
C LEU A 54 -4.16 0.47 -21.06
N LEU A 55 -3.85 1.71 -21.48
CA LEU A 55 -4.13 2.17 -22.85
C LEU A 55 -3.34 1.41 -23.92
N ARG A 56 -2.21 0.82 -23.55
CA ARG A 56 -1.35 0.05 -24.49
C ARG A 56 -1.62 -1.45 -24.46
N ASP A 57 -2.58 -1.90 -23.68
CA ASP A 57 -2.86 -3.35 -23.47
C ASP A 57 -1.55 -4.13 -23.22
N SER A 58 -0.73 -3.57 -22.30
CA SER A 58 0.60 -4.09 -22.04
C SER A 58 0.52 -5.45 -21.34
N ALA A 59 1.37 -6.40 -21.76
CA ALA A 59 1.50 -7.67 -21.08
C ALA A 59 1.94 -7.48 -19.60
N PRO A 60 1.55 -8.39 -18.69
CA PRO A 60 2.00 -8.33 -17.28
C PRO A 60 3.53 -8.32 -17.19
N ILE A 61 4.06 -7.51 -16.30
CA ILE A 61 5.49 -7.36 -16.05
C ILE A 61 5.74 -7.65 -14.59
N ALA A 62 6.71 -8.52 -14.29
CA ALA A 62 7.09 -8.90 -12.93
C ALA A 62 8.55 -8.56 -12.65
N ALA A 63 8.86 -8.34 -11.37
CA ALA A 63 10.21 -8.20 -10.86
C ALA A 63 10.28 -8.78 -9.45
N THR A 64 11.41 -9.40 -9.12
CA THR A 64 11.69 -9.90 -7.77
C THR A 64 12.88 -9.11 -7.21
N LEU A 65 12.69 -8.55 -6.03
CA LEU A 65 13.76 -7.87 -5.29
C LEU A 65 14.32 -8.82 -4.22
N PRO A 66 15.64 -8.75 -3.92
CA PRO A 66 16.26 -9.54 -2.86
C PRO A 66 15.93 -8.93 -1.46
N LEU A 67 14.65 -8.73 -1.20
CA LEU A 67 14.10 -8.19 0.04
C LEU A 67 13.10 -9.18 0.62
N GLY A 68 12.80 -9.08 1.90
CA GLY A 68 11.83 -9.97 2.56
C GLY A 68 12.44 -11.31 2.95
N LEU A 69 11.74 -12.42 2.65
CA LEU A 69 12.19 -13.76 3.00
C LEU A 69 13.35 -14.22 2.08
N PRO A 70 14.48 -14.71 2.63
CA PRO A 70 15.68 -15.04 1.86
C PRO A 70 15.46 -16.04 0.71
N TRP A 71 14.46 -16.91 0.83
CA TRP A 71 14.17 -17.97 -0.16
C TRP A 71 13.07 -17.64 -1.16
N ILE A 72 12.32 -16.53 -0.95
CA ILE A 72 11.25 -16.09 -1.86
C ILE A 72 11.62 -14.75 -2.52
N GLY A 73 12.25 -13.85 -1.75
CA GLY A 73 12.38 -12.45 -2.12
C GLY A 73 11.05 -11.71 -2.00
N ALA A 74 10.99 -10.48 -2.48
CA ALA A 74 9.76 -9.71 -2.61
C ALA A 74 9.35 -9.68 -4.08
N CYS A 75 8.23 -10.33 -4.41
CA CYS A 75 7.75 -10.42 -5.78
C CYS A 75 6.73 -9.33 -6.07
N PHE A 76 6.95 -8.61 -7.16
CA PHE A 76 6.09 -7.52 -7.61
C PHE A 76 5.65 -7.76 -9.04
N ARG A 77 4.39 -7.39 -9.36
CA ARG A 77 3.81 -7.52 -10.69
C ARG A 77 2.89 -6.36 -11.00
N VAL A 78 2.90 -5.95 -12.26
CA VAL A 78 1.93 -5.02 -12.83
C VAL A 78 1.16 -5.75 -13.92
N ASP A 79 -0.13 -5.89 -13.75
CA ASP A 79 -1.09 -6.36 -14.77
C ASP A 79 -2.19 -5.30 -14.96
N ALA A 80 -3.18 -5.59 -15.79
CA ALA A 80 -4.25 -4.66 -16.08
C ALA A 80 -5.05 -4.26 -14.83
N LEU A 81 -5.28 -5.22 -13.90
CA LEU A 81 -6.02 -4.96 -12.66
C LEU A 81 -5.23 -4.05 -11.73
N SER A 82 -3.97 -4.38 -11.46
CA SER A 82 -3.11 -3.55 -10.61
C SER A 82 -2.88 -2.17 -11.22
N ALA A 83 -2.67 -2.07 -12.55
CA ALA A 83 -2.51 -0.80 -13.24
C ALA A 83 -3.76 0.09 -13.13
N PHE A 84 -4.96 -0.49 -13.21
CA PHE A 84 -6.21 0.24 -13.00
C PHE A 84 -6.29 0.82 -11.60
N PHE A 85 -6.07 0.00 -10.57
CA PHE A 85 -6.13 0.48 -9.19
C PHE A 85 -4.98 1.44 -8.84
N LEU A 86 -3.78 1.25 -9.40
CA LEU A 86 -2.68 2.22 -9.30
C LEU A 86 -3.08 3.58 -9.86
N ALA A 87 -3.75 3.59 -11.02
CA ALA A 87 -4.25 4.85 -11.60
C ALA A 87 -5.30 5.51 -10.68
N VAL A 88 -6.26 4.75 -10.14
CA VAL A 88 -7.31 5.28 -9.23
C VAL A 88 -6.71 5.84 -7.95
N ILE A 89 -5.83 5.07 -7.28
CA ILE A 89 -5.19 5.51 -6.03
C ILE A 89 -4.35 6.75 -6.26
N ASN A 90 -3.54 6.76 -7.31
CA ASN A 90 -2.64 7.88 -7.57
C ASN A 90 -3.37 9.12 -8.09
N LEU A 91 -4.55 8.98 -8.71
CA LEU A 91 -5.44 10.11 -8.99
C LEU A 91 -5.94 10.73 -7.69
N GLY A 92 -6.45 9.91 -6.76
CA GLY A 92 -6.89 10.37 -5.44
C GLY A 92 -5.75 11.02 -4.66
N ALA A 93 -4.55 10.41 -4.68
CA ALA A 93 -3.34 10.93 -4.04
C ALA A 93 -2.91 12.29 -4.62
N ALA A 94 -2.98 12.46 -5.94
CA ALA A 94 -2.69 13.74 -6.60
C ALA A 94 -3.69 14.83 -6.18
N CYS A 95 -4.99 14.53 -6.18
CA CYS A 95 -6.02 15.46 -5.73
C CYS A 95 -5.85 15.83 -4.24
N ALA A 96 -5.60 14.84 -3.38
CA ALA A 96 -5.37 15.05 -1.95
C ALA A 96 -4.09 15.87 -1.70
N SER A 97 -3.03 15.62 -2.46
CA SER A 97 -1.77 16.37 -2.36
C SER A 97 -1.94 17.82 -2.82
N LEU A 98 -2.68 18.04 -3.92
CA LEU A 98 -2.99 19.39 -4.40
C LEU A 98 -3.76 20.18 -3.35
N TYR A 99 -4.78 19.58 -2.76
CA TYR A 99 -5.55 20.18 -1.66
C TYR A 99 -4.66 20.41 -0.43
N GLY A 100 -3.81 19.44 -0.07
CA GLY A 100 -2.90 19.49 1.07
C GLY A 100 -1.87 20.63 1.00
N MET A 101 -1.46 21.07 -0.19
CA MET A 101 -0.56 22.21 -0.34
C MET A 101 -1.15 23.54 0.22
N GLY A 102 -2.47 23.69 0.14
CA GLY A 102 -3.18 24.84 0.71
C GLY A 102 -3.61 24.59 2.14
N TYR A 103 -4.43 23.56 2.34
CA TYR A 103 -5.03 23.25 3.64
C TYR A 103 -4.01 22.83 4.69
N GLY A 104 -3.01 22.05 4.32
CA GLY A 104 -1.98 21.53 5.25
C GLY A 104 -1.11 22.61 5.89
N SER A 105 -1.09 23.82 5.34
CA SER A 105 -0.42 24.97 5.98
C SER A 105 -1.08 25.44 7.28
N HIS A 106 -2.34 25.05 7.52
CA HIS A 106 -3.11 25.36 8.72
C HIS A 106 -3.03 24.24 9.77
N GLU A 107 -2.33 23.12 9.46
CA GLU A 107 -2.15 22.01 10.39
C GLU A 107 -1.25 22.44 11.56
N ARG A 108 -1.73 22.19 12.80
CA ARG A 108 -1.02 22.58 14.02
C ARG A 108 0.13 21.64 14.37
N GLU A 109 0.01 20.37 14.01
CA GLU A 109 1.00 19.32 14.28
C GLU A 109 1.44 18.60 12.98
N PRO A 110 2.04 19.31 12.01
CA PRO A 110 2.38 18.74 10.70
C PRO A 110 3.34 17.55 10.78
N GLN A 111 4.14 17.44 11.84
CA GLN A 111 5.02 16.30 12.12
C GLN A 111 4.25 14.98 12.32
N ARG A 112 2.95 15.02 12.54
CA ARG A 112 2.09 13.84 12.70
C ARG A 112 1.41 13.41 11.41
N VAL A 113 1.46 14.25 10.38
CA VAL A 113 0.79 14.00 9.09
C VAL A 113 1.82 13.81 7.98
N LEU A 114 2.79 14.71 7.87
CA LEU A 114 3.71 14.76 6.74
C LEU A 114 4.55 13.50 6.53
N PRO A 115 5.05 12.81 7.58
CA PRO A 115 5.78 11.56 7.37
C PRO A 115 4.86 10.42 6.92
N PHE A 116 3.65 10.37 7.45
CA PHE A 116 2.76 9.22 7.27
C PHE A 116 1.92 9.29 6.00
N PHE A 117 1.59 10.48 5.50
CA PHE A 117 0.78 10.64 4.29
C PHE A 117 1.44 10.01 3.04
N PRO A 118 2.67 10.36 2.63
CA PRO A 118 3.30 9.71 1.48
C PRO A 118 3.67 8.24 1.79
N ALA A 119 4.01 7.89 3.03
CA ALA A 119 4.28 6.51 3.41
C ALA A 119 3.02 5.62 3.30
N PHE A 120 1.85 6.13 3.66
CA PHE A 120 0.57 5.44 3.48
C PHE A 120 0.29 5.19 1.99
N LEU A 121 0.51 6.18 1.14
CA LEU A 121 0.34 6.03 -0.32
C LEU A 121 1.30 4.99 -0.90
N ALA A 122 2.56 4.96 -0.45
CA ALA A 122 3.50 3.91 -0.83
C ALA A 122 3.00 2.53 -0.39
N GLY A 123 2.48 2.39 0.83
CA GLY A 123 1.88 1.15 1.31
C GLY A 123 0.72 0.67 0.42
N MET A 124 -0.18 1.58 0.04
CA MET A 124 -1.29 1.26 -0.88
C MET A 124 -0.80 0.77 -2.24
N ASN A 125 0.19 1.43 -2.82
CA ASN A 125 0.77 1.02 -4.09
C ASN A 125 1.48 -0.34 -3.98
N LEU A 126 2.28 -0.56 -2.93
CA LEU A 126 2.99 -1.83 -2.71
C LEU A 126 2.03 -3.02 -2.55
N VAL A 127 0.87 -2.84 -1.90
CA VAL A 127 -0.19 -3.86 -1.83
C VAL A 127 -0.68 -4.24 -3.22
N LEU A 128 -0.89 -3.27 -4.11
CA LEU A 128 -1.35 -3.51 -5.48
C LEU A 128 -0.30 -4.16 -6.38
N LEU A 129 0.96 -3.93 -6.08
CA LEU A 129 2.09 -4.49 -6.83
C LEU A 129 2.50 -5.89 -6.34
N ALA A 130 2.12 -6.31 -5.14
CA ALA A 130 2.52 -7.58 -4.56
C ALA A 130 2.06 -8.78 -5.39
N ASP A 131 2.95 -9.74 -5.67
CA ASP A 131 2.67 -10.98 -6.42
C ASP A 131 2.89 -12.24 -5.57
N ASP A 132 3.10 -12.09 -4.29
CA ASP A 132 3.17 -13.18 -3.31
C ASP A 132 2.52 -12.80 -1.98
N GLY A 133 2.09 -13.81 -1.21
CA GLY A 133 1.36 -13.62 0.04
C GLY A 133 2.15 -12.89 1.13
N PHE A 134 3.47 -13.05 1.21
CA PHE A 134 4.29 -12.37 2.22
C PHE A 134 4.50 -10.90 1.86
N THR A 135 4.86 -10.61 0.62
CA THR A 135 4.99 -9.23 0.13
C THR A 135 3.67 -8.48 0.28
N PHE A 136 2.54 -9.14 -0.03
CA PHE A 136 1.21 -8.57 0.18
C PHE A 136 0.94 -8.24 1.64
N LEU A 137 1.11 -9.21 2.55
CA LEU A 137 0.81 -9.02 3.98
C LEU A 137 1.73 -7.98 4.63
N LEU A 138 3.01 -7.97 4.28
CA LEU A 138 3.94 -6.97 4.80
C LEU A 138 3.55 -5.55 4.34
N SER A 139 3.19 -5.41 3.06
CA SER A 139 2.73 -4.14 2.49
C SER A 139 1.39 -3.70 3.10
N TRP A 140 0.49 -4.65 3.34
CA TRP A 140 -0.80 -4.43 3.99
C TRP A 140 -0.64 -3.93 5.43
N GLU A 141 0.22 -4.58 6.23
CA GLU A 141 0.53 -4.12 7.58
C GLU A 141 1.19 -2.74 7.60
N PHE A 142 2.14 -2.51 6.71
CA PHE A 142 2.78 -1.20 6.60
C PHE A 142 1.75 -0.11 6.24
N MET A 143 0.85 -0.37 5.28
CA MET A 143 -0.25 0.52 4.93
C MET A 143 -1.17 0.76 6.13
N SER A 144 -1.55 -0.29 6.86
CA SER A 144 -2.43 -0.21 8.02
C SER A 144 -1.81 0.60 9.16
N LEU A 145 -0.53 0.39 9.46
CA LEU A 145 0.18 1.14 10.51
C LEU A 145 0.34 2.62 10.15
N THR A 146 0.64 2.93 8.90
CA THR A 146 0.75 4.33 8.45
C THR A 146 -0.61 5.03 8.42
N SER A 147 -1.67 4.33 8.04
CA SER A 147 -3.05 4.81 8.14
C SER A 147 -3.46 5.04 9.60
N TRP A 148 -3.17 4.08 10.49
CA TRP A 148 -3.39 4.25 11.92
C TRP A 148 -2.70 5.50 12.47
N ALA A 149 -1.45 5.75 12.08
CA ALA A 149 -0.71 6.93 12.51
C ALA A 149 -1.39 8.23 12.04
N LEU A 150 -1.99 8.25 10.83
CA LEU A 150 -2.78 9.39 10.33
C LEU A 150 -4.08 9.57 11.14
N VAL A 151 -4.80 8.50 11.46
CA VAL A 151 -5.98 8.55 12.34
C VAL A 151 -5.61 9.12 13.71
N MET A 152 -4.43 8.73 14.22
CA MET A 152 -3.90 9.19 15.52
C MET A 152 -3.25 10.58 15.47
N ALA A 153 -3.24 11.28 14.32
CA ALA A 153 -2.62 12.61 14.22
C ALA A 153 -3.18 13.58 15.27
N HIS A 154 -4.47 13.52 15.56
CA HIS A 154 -5.16 14.34 16.57
C HIS A 154 -5.59 13.51 17.81
N HIS A 155 -4.72 12.64 18.31
CA HIS A 155 -4.99 11.70 19.42
C HIS A 155 -5.37 12.33 20.76
N ARG A 156 -5.13 13.64 20.95
CA ARG A 156 -5.53 14.38 22.17
C ARG A 156 -7.07 14.46 22.31
N ALA A 157 -7.81 14.34 21.22
CA ALA A 157 -9.24 14.14 21.28
C ALA A 157 -9.52 12.68 21.72
N ARG A 158 -10.29 12.52 22.81
CA ARG A 158 -10.56 11.21 23.43
C ARG A 158 -11.20 10.22 22.44
N ASP A 159 -12.05 10.72 21.58
CA ASP A 159 -12.75 9.91 20.57
C ASP A 159 -11.79 9.38 19.49
N ASN A 160 -10.79 10.18 19.08
CA ASN A 160 -9.77 9.76 18.12
C ASN A 160 -8.86 8.66 18.68
N ALA A 161 -8.48 8.75 19.97
CA ALA A 161 -7.69 7.70 20.61
C ALA A 161 -8.45 6.36 20.67
N ARG A 162 -9.76 6.40 20.99
CA ARG A 162 -10.61 5.22 20.99
C ARG A 162 -10.79 4.65 19.58
N ALA A 163 -11.05 5.51 18.59
CA ALA A 163 -11.17 5.11 17.19
C ALA A 163 -9.87 4.45 16.68
N GLY A 164 -8.71 5.03 17.00
CA GLY A 164 -7.41 4.46 16.64
C GLY A 164 -7.14 3.10 17.27
N PHE A 165 -7.56 2.89 18.52
CA PHE A 165 -7.45 1.57 19.16
C PHE A 165 -8.33 0.52 18.45
N VAL A 166 -9.61 0.85 18.17
CA VAL A 166 -10.52 -0.05 17.46
C VAL A 166 -9.98 -0.35 16.06
N TYR A 167 -9.50 0.67 15.35
CA TYR A 167 -8.89 0.51 14.03
C TYR A 167 -7.72 -0.49 14.07
N LEU A 168 -6.78 -0.32 15.00
CA LEU A 168 -5.61 -1.19 15.10
C LEU A 168 -5.99 -2.64 15.39
N VAL A 169 -6.94 -2.86 16.31
CA VAL A 169 -7.44 -4.21 16.64
C VAL A 169 -8.10 -4.86 15.43
N MET A 170 -8.95 -4.14 14.69
CA MET A 170 -9.61 -4.67 13.51
C MET A 170 -8.62 -4.94 12.38
N ALA A 171 -7.69 -4.03 12.10
CA ALA A 171 -6.65 -4.23 11.10
C ALA A 171 -5.79 -5.46 11.40
N SER A 172 -5.33 -5.62 12.66
CA SER A 172 -4.54 -6.79 13.06
C SER A 172 -5.33 -8.10 12.95
N PHE A 173 -6.62 -8.07 13.31
CA PHE A 173 -7.50 -9.23 13.13
C PHE A 173 -7.63 -9.60 11.64
N GLY A 174 -7.80 -8.61 10.76
CA GLY A 174 -7.86 -8.81 9.32
C GLY A 174 -6.59 -9.44 8.76
N THR A 175 -5.43 -8.94 9.15
CA THR A 175 -4.14 -9.51 8.72
C THR A 175 -3.96 -10.94 9.17
N LEU A 176 -4.36 -11.28 10.42
CA LEU A 176 -4.31 -12.67 10.91
C LEU A 176 -5.24 -13.59 10.10
N ALA A 177 -6.42 -13.13 9.76
CA ALA A 177 -7.35 -13.88 8.93
C ALA A 177 -6.78 -14.12 7.51
N LEU A 178 -6.20 -13.09 6.89
CA LEU A 178 -5.53 -13.22 5.59
C LEU A 178 -4.29 -14.11 5.65
N LEU A 179 -3.51 -14.04 6.72
CA LEU A 179 -2.35 -14.91 6.93
C LEU A 179 -2.77 -16.39 6.97
N LEU A 180 -3.84 -16.71 7.70
CA LEU A 180 -4.39 -18.06 7.74
C LEU A 180 -4.93 -18.50 6.38
N ALA A 181 -5.64 -17.61 5.67
CA ALA A 181 -6.14 -17.89 4.33
C ALA A 181 -4.99 -18.22 3.35
N PHE A 182 -3.94 -17.41 3.34
CA PHE A 182 -2.78 -17.64 2.48
C PHE A 182 -1.99 -18.91 2.88
N GLY A 183 -1.91 -19.21 4.18
CA GLY A 183 -1.32 -20.45 4.65
C GLY A 183 -2.08 -21.69 4.13
N LEU A 184 -3.41 -21.67 4.14
CA LEU A 184 -4.23 -22.74 3.58
C LEU A 184 -4.11 -22.84 2.06
N LEU A 185 -4.02 -21.70 1.36
CA LEU A 185 -3.84 -21.63 -0.11
C LEU A 185 -2.46 -22.12 -0.54
N ALA A 186 -1.41 -21.82 0.22
CA ALA A 186 -0.04 -22.23 -0.08
C ALA A 186 0.17 -23.75 0.04
N GLY A 187 -0.66 -24.42 0.84
CA GLY A 187 -0.59 -25.86 1.07
C GLY A 187 0.70 -26.32 1.77
N PRO A 188 0.91 -27.65 1.86
CA PRO A 188 2.05 -28.23 2.57
C PRO A 188 3.41 -27.89 1.91
N ASP A 189 3.43 -27.62 0.62
CA ASP A 189 4.64 -27.30 -0.13
C ASP A 189 5.09 -25.84 0.04
N GLY A 190 4.26 -24.99 0.68
CA GLY A 190 4.61 -23.62 1.02
C GLY A 190 4.73 -22.69 -0.20
N GLY A 191 3.95 -22.91 -1.24
CA GLY A 191 3.94 -22.10 -2.46
C GLY A 191 3.21 -20.76 -2.30
N TYR A 192 3.86 -19.74 -1.73
CA TYR A 192 3.25 -18.44 -1.43
C TYR A 192 3.12 -17.48 -2.62
N ALA A 193 3.63 -17.81 -3.81
CA ALA A 193 3.36 -17.04 -5.02
C ALA A 193 1.88 -17.15 -5.40
N PHE A 194 1.24 -16.04 -5.77
CA PHE A 194 -0.19 -16.05 -6.12
C PHE A 194 -0.51 -16.94 -7.33
N ALA A 195 0.43 -17.11 -8.25
CA ALA A 195 0.28 -18.05 -9.35
C ALA A 195 0.17 -19.50 -8.85
N THR A 196 1.00 -19.89 -7.88
CA THR A 196 0.99 -21.22 -7.26
C THR A 196 -0.29 -21.44 -6.45
N MET A 197 -0.69 -20.47 -5.63
CA MET A 197 -1.94 -20.53 -4.87
C MET A 197 -3.17 -20.72 -5.76
N ARG A 198 -3.21 -20.05 -6.91
CA ARG A 198 -4.31 -20.18 -7.88
C ARG A 198 -4.37 -21.53 -8.59
N ALA A 199 -3.24 -22.20 -8.72
CA ALA A 199 -3.15 -23.52 -9.35
C ALA A 199 -3.40 -24.67 -8.36
N HIS A 200 -3.51 -24.39 -7.06
CA HIS A 200 -3.67 -25.42 -6.03
C HIS A 200 -5.15 -25.85 -5.94
N ASP A 201 -5.39 -27.15 -6.15
CA ASP A 201 -6.72 -27.75 -6.01
C ASP A 201 -7.10 -27.91 -4.53
N LEU A 202 -8.11 -27.18 -4.10
CA LEU A 202 -8.63 -27.23 -2.74
C LEU A 202 -9.89 -28.09 -2.66
N SER A 203 -10.04 -28.85 -1.56
CA SER A 203 -11.33 -29.45 -1.27
C SER A 203 -12.41 -28.36 -1.05
N PRO A 204 -13.69 -28.62 -1.37
CA PRO A 204 -14.78 -27.63 -1.20
C PRO A 204 -14.87 -27.07 0.22
N ALA A 205 -14.56 -27.87 1.24
CA ALA A 205 -14.59 -27.44 2.64
C ALA A 205 -13.46 -26.42 2.93
N ILE A 206 -12.23 -26.68 2.46
CA ILE A 206 -11.11 -25.76 2.62
C ILE A 206 -11.34 -24.48 1.81
N ALA A 207 -11.84 -24.60 0.58
CA ALA A 207 -12.16 -23.43 -0.25
C ALA A 207 -13.21 -22.53 0.42
N GLY A 208 -14.24 -23.10 1.05
CA GLY A 208 -15.23 -22.35 1.82
C GLY A 208 -14.64 -21.66 3.05
N LEU A 209 -13.72 -22.33 3.77
CA LEU A 209 -13.02 -21.73 4.90
C LEU A 209 -12.13 -20.57 4.45
N VAL A 210 -11.34 -20.75 3.38
CA VAL A 210 -10.50 -19.69 2.80
C VAL A 210 -11.35 -18.50 2.39
N LEU A 211 -12.48 -18.72 1.71
CA LEU A 211 -13.39 -17.63 1.32
C LEU A 211 -13.89 -16.86 2.56
N GLY A 212 -14.30 -17.58 3.62
CA GLY A 212 -14.71 -16.96 4.87
C GLY A 212 -13.60 -16.11 5.50
N LEU A 213 -12.37 -16.64 5.57
CA LEU A 213 -11.22 -15.92 6.10
C LEU A 213 -10.85 -14.68 5.27
N VAL A 214 -10.90 -14.78 3.94
CA VAL A 214 -10.62 -13.64 3.04
C VAL A 214 -11.70 -12.56 3.21
N LEU A 215 -12.98 -12.94 3.28
CA LEU A 215 -14.07 -11.96 3.51
C LEU A 215 -13.95 -11.27 4.86
N LEU A 216 -13.58 -12.00 5.92
CA LEU A 216 -13.33 -11.44 7.24
C LEU A 216 -12.08 -10.55 7.24
N GLY A 217 -11.02 -10.99 6.58
CA GLY A 217 -9.75 -10.26 6.55
C GLY A 217 -9.78 -8.99 5.71
N ALA A 218 -10.50 -9.01 4.59
CA ALA A 218 -10.62 -7.83 3.72
C ALA A 218 -11.73 -6.86 4.17
N GLY A 219 -12.67 -7.31 5.01
CA GLY A 219 -13.81 -6.52 5.48
C GLY A 219 -13.65 -5.94 6.89
N SER A 220 -12.50 -6.18 7.55
CA SER A 220 -12.21 -5.74 8.93
C SER A 220 -11.70 -4.31 9.03
#